data_0782176f53eeeef96ae276d9dffcca3a
#
_entry.id   0782176f53eeeef96ae276d9dffcca3a
#
_cell.length_a   1.000
_cell.length_b   1.000
_cell.length_c   1.000
_cell.angle_alpha   90.00
_cell.angle_beta   90.00
_cell.angle_gamma   90.00
#
_symmetry.space_group_name_H-M   'P 1'
#
loop_
_entity.id
_entity.type
_entity.pdbx_description
1 polymer ?
#
loop_
_entity_poly.entity_id
_entity_poly.type
_entity_poly.pdbx_seq_one_letter_code
_entity_poly.pdbx_strand_id
1 'polypeptide(L)'
;MSKTLLITGGASGIGAATAHRAAARGYKVAINYRSRDAQAKAIVADIEAKGGRAIALPGDMAREADIIRLFEETERALGSITHLVNSAGINGRRGRVDEYDAAVLANLFATNVTGLMLCCREAAKRMSTRNGGKGGAIVNVSSMAATLGGRLGSSAYAASKGAVDAFTKGFAREVAAEGIRVNSLRPGMVLSEMTEARLKEPEFRAHIEASIPMRRVGQSHEMAEAILWFLSDEASFVTGAMLDAAGGGYII
;
A
#
# COMPACT_ATOMS: atom_id res chain seq x y z
N MET A 1 -11.68 6.96 -20.05
CA MET A 1 -11.43 5.50 -20.04
C MET A 1 -11.77 4.96 -18.67
N SER A 2 -12.31 3.74 -18.56
CA SER A 2 -12.58 3.12 -17.25
C SER A 2 -11.26 2.81 -16.55
N LYS A 3 -11.05 3.32 -15.33
CA LYS A 3 -9.84 3.10 -14.51
C LYS A 3 -10.06 1.85 -13.64
N THR A 4 -9.22 0.83 -13.78
CA THR A 4 -9.23 -0.38 -12.93
C THR A 4 -8.06 -0.29 -11.96
N LEU A 5 -8.35 -0.36 -10.67
CA LEU A 5 -7.41 -0.27 -9.56
C LEU A 5 -7.34 -1.60 -8.80
N LEU A 6 -6.15 -2.15 -8.68
CA LEU A 6 -5.86 -3.27 -7.79
C LEU A 6 -5.21 -2.74 -6.50
N ILE A 7 -5.70 -3.18 -5.34
CA ILE A 7 -5.19 -2.80 -4.02
C ILE A 7 -4.78 -4.06 -3.26
N THR A 8 -3.51 -4.27 -2.99
CA THR A 8 -3.07 -5.32 -2.08
C THR A 8 -3.29 -4.90 -0.63
N GLY A 9 -3.72 -5.83 0.24
CA GLY A 9 -4.08 -5.50 1.61
C GLY A 9 -5.30 -4.58 1.72
N GLY A 10 -6.25 -4.69 0.78
CA GLY A 10 -7.40 -3.80 0.65
C GLY A 10 -8.53 -4.01 1.65
N ALA A 11 -8.45 -5.02 2.53
CA ALA A 11 -9.53 -5.35 3.48
C ALA A 11 -9.44 -4.59 4.82
N SER A 12 -8.46 -3.71 5.02
CA SER A 12 -8.33 -2.96 6.27
C SER A 12 -7.50 -1.67 6.10
N GLY A 13 -7.57 -0.79 7.10
CA GLY A 13 -6.73 0.38 7.25
C GLY A 13 -6.67 1.26 5.99
N ILE A 14 -5.45 1.61 5.57
CA ILE A 14 -5.21 2.49 4.41
C ILE A 14 -5.75 1.88 3.12
N GLY A 15 -5.57 0.56 2.92
CA GLY A 15 -6.08 -0.13 1.73
C GLY A 15 -7.60 -0.06 1.60
N ALA A 16 -8.34 -0.32 2.68
CA ALA A 16 -9.79 -0.25 2.70
C ALA A 16 -10.30 1.20 2.47
N ALA A 17 -9.68 2.18 3.14
CA ALA A 17 -10.02 3.58 2.93
C ALA A 17 -9.76 4.01 1.47
N THR A 18 -8.68 3.52 0.86
CA THR A 18 -8.37 3.76 -0.56
C THR A 18 -9.42 3.13 -1.45
N ALA A 19 -9.87 1.89 -1.16
CA ALA A 19 -10.88 1.20 -1.95
C ALA A 19 -12.20 1.99 -2.02
N HIS A 20 -12.74 2.40 -0.86
CA HIS A 20 -13.96 3.20 -0.81
C HIS A 20 -13.84 4.52 -1.57
N ARG A 21 -12.76 5.26 -1.36
CA ARG A 21 -12.57 6.57 -1.98
C ARG A 21 -12.27 6.48 -3.48
N ALA A 22 -11.55 5.43 -3.91
CA ALA A 22 -11.32 5.16 -5.33
C ALA A 22 -12.63 4.82 -6.05
N ALA A 23 -13.46 3.94 -5.47
CA ALA A 23 -14.77 3.60 -6.03
C ALA A 23 -15.68 4.82 -6.17
N ALA A 24 -15.72 5.70 -5.15
CA ALA A 24 -16.46 6.97 -5.20
C ALA A 24 -15.96 7.92 -6.30
N ARG A 25 -14.72 7.75 -6.79
CA ARG A 25 -14.14 8.49 -7.93
C ARG A 25 -14.26 7.73 -9.26
N GLY A 26 -15.08 6.69 -9.31
CA GLY A 26 -15.39 5.94 -10.53
C GLY A 26 -14.36 4.89 -10.93
N TYR A 27 -13.41 4.54 -10.05
CA TYR A 27 -12.55 3.39 -10.28
C TYR A 27 -13.33 2.08 -10.09
N LYS A 28 -13.07 1.08 -10.96
CA LYS A 28 -13.39 -0.30 -10.65
C LYS A 28 -12.28 -0.83 -9.74
N VAL A 29 -12.64 -1.41 -8.60
CA VAL A 29 -11.69 -1.73 -7.54
C VAL A 29 -11.62 -3.23 -7.30
N ALA A 30 -10.42 -3.81 -7.38
CA ALA A 30 -10.13 -5.14 -6.85
C ALA A 30 -9.36 -4.97 -5.54
N ILE A 31 -9.87 -5.58 -4.46
CA ILE A 31 -9.15 -5.63 -3.18
C ILE A 31 -8.63 -7.03 -2.92
N ASN A 32 -7.35 -7.12 -2.58
CA ASN A 32 -6.77 -8.36 -2.11
C ASN A 32 -6.80 -8.43 -0.58
N TYR A 33 -7.00 -9.63 -0.07
CA TYR A 33 -6.90 -9.96 1.35
C TYR A 33 -6.26 -11.33 1.56
N ARG A 34 -5.65 -11.57 2.74
CA ARG A 34 -5.08 -12.88 3.08
C ARG A 34 -6.04 -13.71 3.95
N SER A 35 -6.58 -13.13 5.01
CA SER A 35 -7.38 -13.83 6.02
C SER A 35 -8.66 -13.09 6.44
N ARG A 36 -8.99 -11.96 5.81
CA ARG A 36 -10.09 -11.05 6.20
C ARG A 36 -11.25 -11.12 5.22
N ASP A 37 -11.77 -12.32 4.98
CA ASP A 37 -12.83 -12.58 4.00
C ASP A 37 -14.10 -11.76 4.28
N ALA A 38 -14.60 -11.80 5.51
CA ALA A 38 -15.82 -11.10 5.88
C ALA A 38 -15.71 -9.58 5.73
N GLN A 39 -14.57 -8.99 6.15
CA GLN A 39 -14.32 -7.56 6.00
C GLN A 39 -14.18 -7.18 4.52
N ALA A 40 -13.47 -7.97 3.72
CA ALA A 40 -13.33 -7.72 2.29
C ALA A 40 -14.68 -7.75 1.57
N LYS A 41 -15.52 -8.72 1.86
CA LYS A 41 -16.89 -8.83 1.32
C LYS A 41 -17.77 -7.67 1.76
N ALA A 42 -17.67 -7.22 3.01
CA ALA A 42 -18.43 -6.06 3.50
C ALA A 42 -18.03 -4.77 2.77
N ILE A 43 -16.73 -4.57 2.49
CA ILE A 43 -16.24 -3.42 1.71
C ILE A 43 -16.80 -3.46 0.28
N VAL A 44 -16.78 -4.62 -0.37
CA VAL A 44 -17.34 -4.79 -1.72
C VAL A 44 -18.83 -4.46 -1.73
N ALA A 45 -19.59 -5.03 -0.79
CA ALA A 45 -21.03 -4.78 -0.68
C ALA A 45 -21.37 -3.29 -0.45
N ASP A 46 -20.60 -2.58 0.40
CA ASP A 46 -20.78 -1.15 0.63
C ASP A 46 -20.47 -0.32 -0.63
N ILE A 47 -19.42 -0.67 -1.36
CA ILE A 47 -19.08 -0.01 -2.63
C ILE A 47 -20.17 -0.23 -3.67
N GLU A 48 -20.69 -1.45 -3.81
CA GLU A 48 -21.75 -1.79 -4.77
C GLU A 48 -23.08 -1.13 -4.40
N ALA A 49 -23.44 -1.10 -3.12
CA ALA A 49 -24.63 -0.39 -2.64
C ALA A 49 -24.62 1.12 -2.96
N LYS A 50 -23.42 1.70 -3.14
CA LYS A 50 -23.21 3.10 -3.55
C LYS A 50 -23.07 3.27 -5.07
N GLY A 51 -23.35 2.22 -5.86
CA GLY A 51 -23.29 2.24 -7.32
C GLY A 51 -21.88 2.08 -7.91
N GLY A 52 -20.88 1.78 -7.08
CA GLY A 52 -19.52 1.45 -7.52
C GLY A 52 -19.41 0.00 -8.02
N ARG A 53 -18.22 -0.37 -8.48
CA ARG A 53 -17.91 -1.75 -8.87
C ARG A 53 -16.66 -2.22 -8.16
N ALA A 54 -16.76 -3.30 -7.38
CA ALA A 54 -15.63 -3.88 -6.66
C ALA A 54 -15.68 -5.40 -6.65
N ILE A 55 -14.51 -6.02 -6.43
CA ILE A 55 -14.35 -7.45 -6.13
C ILE A 55 -13.34 -7.65 -5.02
N ALA A 56 -13.47 -8.76 -4.29
CA ALA A 56 -12.53 -9.17 -3.25
C ALA A 56 -11.88 -10.49 -3.64
N LEU A 57 -10.57 -10.56 -3.60
CA LEU A 57 -9.77 -11.70 -4.04
C LEU A 57 -8.80 -12.15 -2.93
N PRO A 58 -8.84 -13.43 -2.52
CA PRO A 58 -7.89 -13.97 -1.55
C PRO A 58 -6.51 -14.16 -2.19
N GLY A 59 -5.44 -13.95 -1.40
CA GLY A 59 -4.07 -14.22 -1.85
C GLY A 59 -3.04 -13.75 -0.85
N ASP A 60 -1.99 -14.54 -0.67
CA ASP A 60 -0.84 -14.21 0.15
C ASP A 60 0.24 -13.54 -0.71
N MET A 61 0.59 -12.30 -0.38
CA MET A 61 1.62 -11.55 -1.13
C MET A 61 3.03 -12.09 -0.95
N ALA A 62 3.25 -13.05 -0.05
CA ALA A 62 4.49 -13.81 0.02
C ALA A 62 4.57 -14.96 -1.02
N ARG A 63 3.50 -15.22 -1.78
CA ARG A 63 3.40 -16.34 -2.73
C ARG A 63 3.21 -15.82 -4.16
N GLU A 64 4.20 -16.05 -5.02
CA GLU A 64 4.16 -15.59 -6.42
C GLU A 64 2.92 -16.10 -7.19
N ALA A 65 2.53 -17.36 -7.00
CA ALA A 65 1.36 -17.92 -7.66
C ALA A 65 0.05 -17.19 -7.30
N ASP A 66 -0.08 -16.76 -6.05
CA ASP A 66 -1.23 -15.98 -5.60
C ASP A 66 -1.24 -14.58 -6.25
N ILE A 67 -0.06 -13.96 -6.39
CA ILE A 67 0.08 -12.66 -7.05
C ILE A 67 -0.32 -12.76 -8.53
N ILE A 68 0.20 -13.73 -9.27
CA ILE A 68 -0.14 -13.92 -10.69
C ILE A 68 -1.65 -14.10 -10.84
N ARG A 69 -2.24 -15.02 -10.09
CA ARG A 69 -3.69 -15.29 -10.08
C ARG A 69 -4.50 -14.04 -9.75
N LEU A 70 -4.05 -13.23 -8.78
CA LEU A 70 -4.73 -11.99 -8.39
C LEU A 70 -4.85 -11.01 -9.57
N PHE A 71 -3.80 -10.84 -10.35
CA PHE A 71 -3.82 -9.96 -11.53
C PHE A 71 -4.72 -10.53 -12.63
N GLU A 72 -4.64 -11.82 -12.93
CA GLU A 72 -5.48 -12.49 -13.94
C GLU A 72 -6.97 -12.41 -13.60
N GLU A 73 -7.35 -12.69 -12.34
CA GLU A 73 -8.73 -12.61 -11.88
C GLU A 73 -9.26 -11.18 -11.88
N THR A 74 -8.41 -10.21 -11.52
CA THR A 74 -8.77 -8.78 -11.59
C THR A 74 -9.10 -8.38 -13.03
N GLU A 75 -8.25 -8.73 -13.99
CA GLU A 75 -8.49 -8.37 -15.40
C GLU A 75 -9.71 -9.08 -15.98
N ARG A 76 -9.93 -10.34 -15.62
CA ARG A 76 -11.12 -11.10 -16.05
C ARG A 76 -12.41 -10.45 -15.57
N ALA A 77 -12.44 -9.93 -14.33
CA ALA A 77 -13.65 -9.41 -13.72
C ALA A 77 -13.90 -7.92 -14.01
N LEU A 78 -12.84 -7.10 -14.08
CA LEU A 78 -12.94 -5.65 -14.11
C LEU A 78 -12.35 -5.02 -15.38
N GLY A 79 -11.63 -5.79 -16.19
CA GLY A 79 -10.90 -5.33 -17.37
C GLY A 79 -9.48 -4.88 -17.04
N SER A 80 -8.74 -4.43 -18.05
CA SER A 80 -7.30 -4.12 -17.95
C SER A 80 -6.96 -3.26 -16.76
N ILE A 81 -5.96 -3.69 -15.98
CA ILE A 81 -5.44 -2.96 -14.83
C ILE A 81 -4.69 -1.72 -15.33
N THR A 82 -5.04 -0.57 -14.78
CA THR A 82 -4.39 0.72 -15.07
C THR A 82 -3.75 1.35 -13.83
N HIS A 83 -4.10 0.85 -12.64
CA HIS A 83 -3.61 1.41 -11.38
C HIS A 83 -3.34 0.29 -10.37
N LEU A 84 -2.28 0.45 -9.57
CA LEU A 84 -1.91 -0.48 -8.51
C LEU A 84 -1.59 0.30 -7.22
N VAL A 85 -2.11 -0.19 -6.09
CA VAL A 85 -1.70 0.26 -4.76
C VAL A 85 -1.17 -0.94 -3.98
N ASN A 86 0.12 -0.94 -3.70
CA ASN A 86 0.75 -1.92 -2.84
C ASN A 86 0.64 -1.47 -1.38
N SER A 87 -0.43 -1.89 -0.69
CA SER A 87 -0.70 -1.58 0.71
C SER A 87 -0.59 -2.79 1.65
N ALA A 88 -0.42 -4.00 1.10
CA ALA A 88 -0.14 -5.17 1.93
C ALA A 88 1.21 -5.04 2.64
N GLY A 89 1.22 -5.36 3.94
CA GLY A 89 2.44 -5.34 4.72
C GLY A 89 2.22 -5.86 6.14
N ILE A 90 3.31 -6.32 6.75
CA ILE A 90 3.35 -6.80 8.13
C ILE A 90 4.48 -6.10 8.89
N ASN A 91 4.35 -5.99 10.21
CA ASN A 91 5.40 -5.39 11.06
C ASN A 91 6.54 -6.38 11.38
N GLY A 92 6.32 -7.67 11.20
CA GLY A 92 7.20 -8.68 11.77
C GLY A 92 7.13 -8.74 13.31
N ARG A 93 8.04 -9.50 13.92
CA ARG A 93 8.22 -9.54 15.37
C ARG A 93 9.14 -8.38 15.78
N ARG A 94 8.77 -7.66 16.85
CA ARG A 94 9.68 -6.73 17.49
C ARG A 94 10.70 -7.46 18.35
N GLY A 95 11.95 -7.02 18.32
CA GLY A 95 13.04 -7.56 19.12
C GLY A 95 14.36 -6.89 18.81
N ARG A 96 15.36 -7.11 19.65
CA ARG A 96 16.73 -6.71 19.36
C ARG A 96 17.27 -7.52 18.19
N VAL A 97 18.28 -7.00 17.50
CA VAL A 97 18.86 -7.66 16.32
C VAL A 97 19.46 -9.04 16.64
N ASP A 98 19.98 -9.20 17.83
CA ASP A 98 20.56 -10.46 18.34
C ASP A 98 19.49 -11.53 18.70
N GLU A 99 18.21 -11.15 18.70
CA GLU A 99 17.03 -12.02 18.93
C GLU A 99 16.28 -12.37 17.64
N TYR A 100 16.79 -11.97 16.49
CA TYR A 100 16.07 -12.16 15.23
C TYR A 100 16.01 -13.63 14.82
N ASP A 101 14.80 -14.09 14.53
CA ASP A 101 14.54 -15.38 13.91
C ASP A 101 14.58 -15.27 12.38
N ALA A 102 15.33 -16.13 11.73
CA ALA A 102 15.53 -16.10 10.28
C ALA A 102 14.23 -16.33 9.50
N ALA A 103 13.32 -17.19 9.99
CA ALA A 103 12.04 -17.45 9.32
C ALA A 103 11.11 -16.24 9.44
N VAL A 104 11.13 -15.56 10.59
CA VAL A 104 10.36 -14.31 10.79
C VAL A 104 10.87 -13.21 9.86
N LEU A 105 12.19 -13.06 9.72
CA LEU A 105 12.80 -12.12 8.77
C LEU A 105 12.42 -12.46 7.33
N ALA A 106 12.58 -13.73 6.94
CA ALA A 106 12.24 -14.19 5.60
C ALA A 106 10.78 -13.88 5.24
N ASN A 107 9.84 -14.16 6.14
CA ASN A 107 8.42 -13.86 5.94
C ASN A 107 8.15 -12.34 5.83
N LEU A 108 8.82 -11.52 6.65
CA LEU A 108 8.72 -10.06 6.60
C LEU A 108 9.15 -9.53 5.23
N PHE A 109 10.31 -9.94 4.74
CA PHE A 109 10.84 -9.50 3.45
C PHE A 109 10.07 -10.11 2.29
N ALA A 110 9.64 -11.36 2.38
CA ALA A 110 8.79 -12.00 1.37
C ALA A 110 7.50 -11.20 1.14
N THR A 111 6.83 -10.77 2.23
CA THR A 111 5.58 -10.00 2.13
C THR A 111 5.83 -8.53 1.74
N ASN A 112 6.69 -7.83 2.49
CA ASN A 112 6.82 -6.36 2.37
C ASN A 112 7.65 -5.91 1.18
N VAL A 113 8.56 -6.75 0.70
CA VAL A 113 9.55 -6.39 -0.34
C VAL A 113 9.34 -7.24 -1.59
N THR A 114 9.60 -8.55 -1.52
CA THR A 114 9.53 -9.43 -2.69
C THR A 114 8.14 -9.43 -3.30
N GLY A 115 7.09 -9.58 -2.49
CA GLY A 115 5.70 -9.58 -2.95
C GLY A 115 5.31 -8.25 -3.62
N LEU A 116 5.72 -7.12 -3.03
CA LEU A 116 5.50 -5.81 -3.63
C LEU A 116 6.23 -5.69 -4.99
N MET A 117 7.48 -6.12 -5.08
CA MET A 117 8.24 -6.12 -6.34
C MET A 117 7.59 -7.00 -7.40
N LEU A 118 7.08 -8.18 -7.01
CA LEU A 118 6.36 -9.08 -7.91
C LEU A 118 5.02 -8.47 -8.38
N CYS A 119 4.28 -7.79 -7.51
CA CYS A 119 3.10 -7.03 -7.91
C CYS A 119 3.46 -5.93 -8.93
N CYS A 120 4.55 -5.20 -8.70
CA CYS A 120 5.04 -4.19 -9.64
C CYS A 120 5.46 -4.81 -10.98
N ARG A 121 6.10 -5.99 -10.97
CA ARG A 121 6.43 -6.77 -12.18
C ARG A 121 5.17 -7.10 -12.99
N GLU A 122 4.16 -7.65 -12.33
CA GLU A 122 2.91 -8.03 -12.99
C GLU A 122 2.14 -6.81 -13.51
N ALA A 123 2.20 -5.68 -12.80
CA ALA A 123 1.66 -4.40 -13.26
C ALA A 123 2.42 -3.89 -14.50
N ALA A 124 3.75 -3.89 -14.49
CA ALA A 124 4.55 -3.46 -15.64
C ALA A 124 4.26 -4.27 -16.90
N LYS A 125 4.16 -5.61 -16.77
CA LYS A 125 3.81 -6.49 -17.92
C LYS A 125 2.49 -6.09 -18.60
N ARG A 126 1.50 -5.61 -17.83
CA ARG A 126 0.14 -5.31 -18.30
C ARG A 126 -0.08 -3.85 -18.66
N MET A 127 0.55 -2.95 -17.92
CA MET A 127 0.32 -1.50 -18.04
C MET A 127 1.26 -0.84 -19.05
N SER A 128 2.46 -1.38 -19.27
CA SER A 128 3.48 -0.79 -20.13
C SER A 128 3.01 -0.64 -21.58
N THR A 129 3.18 0.56 -22.15
CA THR A 129 2.91 0.83 -23.55
C THR A 129 3.81 0.00 -24.47
N ARG A 130 5.00 -0.40 -24.01
CA ARG A 130 5.90 -1.32 -24.71
C ARG A 130 5.25 -2.70 -24.94
N ASN A 131 4.36 -3.12 -24.05
CA ASN A 131 3.67 -4.40 -24.12
C ASN A 131 2.22 -4.27 -24.63
N GLY A 132 1.84 -3.11 -25.20
CA GLY A 132 0.48 -2.85 -25.66
C GLY A 132 -0.48 -2.35 -24.56
N GLY A 133 0.01 -2.11 -23.35
CA GLY A 133 -0.75 -1.48 -22.27
C GLY A 133 -1.00 0.02 -22.54
N LYS A 134 -1.70 0.67 -21.63
CA LYS A 134 -2.11 2.09 -21.77
C LYS A 134 -1.40 3.02 -20.78
N GLY A 135 -0.35 2.54 -20.12
CA GLY A 135 0.25 3.25 -19.01
C GLY A 135 -0.60 3.23 -17.74
N GLY A 136 -0.33 4.12 -16.82
CA GLY A 136 -1.08 4.28 -15.58
C GLY A 136 -0.22 4.71 -14.39
N ALA A 137 -0.67 4.39 -13.16
CA ALA A 137 0.04 4.80 -11.97
C ALA A 137 0.09 3.73 -10.88
N ILE A 138 1.21 3.66 -10.19
CA ILE A 138 1.48 2.73 -9.09
C ILE A 138 1.85 3.53 -7.84
N VAL A 139 1.26 3.18 -6.69
CA VAL A 139 1.64 3.73 -5.40
C VAL A 139 2.05 2.60 -4.45
N ASN A 140 3.28 2.71 -3.94
CA ASN A 140 3.82 1.81 -2.94
C ASN A 140 3.66 2.42 -1.55
N VAL A 141 2.99 1.74 -0.63
CA VAL A 141 2.86 2.21 0.76
C VAL A 141 4.10 1.77 1.54
N SER A 142 4.99 2.74 1.76
CA SER A 142 6.16 2.62 2.60
C SER A 142 5.84 2.98 4.06
N SER A 143 6.71 3.69 4.74
CA SER A 143 6.54 4.19 6.11
C SER A 143 7.60 5.25 6.42
N MET A 144 7.34 6.16 7.34
CA MET A 144 8.36 7.01 7.96
C MET A 144 9.49 6.19 8.60
N ALA A 145 9.23 4.94 8.98
CA ALA A 145 10.27 4.03 9.47
C ALA A 145 11.42 3.84 8.48
N ALA A 146 11.18 3.97 7.18
CA ALA A 146 12.21 3.87 6.13
C ALA A 146 13.33 4.91 6.28
N THR A 147 13.02 6.10 6.80
CA THR A 147 13.98 7.21 6.96
C THR A 147 14.56 7.28 8.37
N LEU A 148 13.80 6.81 9.37
CA LEU A 148 14.13 6.97 10.79
C LEU A 148 14.77 5.72 11.41
N GLY A 149 14.86 4.60 10.67
CA GLY A 149 15.29 3.32 11.22
C GLY A 149 14.22 2.60 12.05
N GLY A 150 13.02 3.20 12.16
CA GLY A 150 11.92 2.66 12.93
C GLY A 150 12.04 2.93 14.45
N ARG A 151 11.11 2.38 15.21
CA ARG A 151 11.16 2.40 16.68
C ARG A 151 12.08 1.29 17.19
N LEU A 152 12.50 1.40 18.44
CA LEU A 152 13.27 0.35 19.11
C LEU A 152 12.63 -1.02 18.87
N GLY A 153 13.44 -1.97 18.42
CA GLY A 153 13.01 -3.32 18.07
C GLY A 153 12.29 -3.46 16.73
N SER A 154 12.27 -2.43 15.88
CA SER A 154 11.60 -2.46 14.57
C SER A 154 12.55 -2.21 13.39
N SER A 155 13.87 -2.38 13.56
CA SER A 155 14.87 -2.12 12.52
C SER A 155 14.68 -2.99 11.28
N ALA A 156 14.26 -4.25 11.42
CA ALA A 156 13.94 -5.12 10.28
C ALA A 156 12.76 -4.59 9.45
N TYR A 157 11.70 -4.12 10.12
CA TYR A 157 10.57 -3.47 9.44
C TYR A 157 11.04 -2.20 8.71
N ALA A 158 11.82 -1.36 9.37
CA ALA A 158 12.38 -0.16 8.77
C ALA A 158 13.22 -0.48 7.54
N ALA A 159 14.09 -1.50 7.62
CA ALA A 159 14.87 -1.99 6.48
C ALA A 159 13.99 -2.44 5.32
N SER A 160 12.90 -3.17 5.60
CA SER A 160 11.95 -3.59 4.57
C SER A 160 11.28 -2.38 3.87
N LYS A 161 10.97 -1.31 4.62
CA LYS A 161 10.38 -0.08 4.05
C LYS A 161 11.41 0.80 3.33
N GLY A 162 12.66 0.80 3.79
CA GLY A 162 13.78 1.40 3.05
C GLY A 162 14.02 0.72 1.69
N ALA A 163 13.90 -0.62 1.63
CA ALA A 163 13.96 -1.36 0.39
C ALA A 163 12.82 -0.96 -0.59
N VAL A 164 11.59 -0.76 -0.09
CA VAL A 164 10.45 -0.27 -0.89
C VAL A 164 10.75 1.10 -1.50
N ASP A 165 11.34 2.02 -0.73
CA ASP A 165 11.67 3.36 -1.21
C ASP A 165 12.76 3.34 -2.29
N ALA A 166 13.83 2.58 -2.06
CA ALA A 166 14.90 2.44 -3.04
C ALA A 166 14.38 1.79 -4.34
N PHE A 167 13.59 0.72 -4.22
CA PHE A 167 12.96 0.04 -5.35
C PHE A 167 12.04 0.99 -6.12
N THR A 168 11.19 1.76 -5.42
CA THR A 168 10.27 2.70 -6.06
C THR A 168 11.01 3.70 -6.97
N LYS A 169 12.14 4.25 -6.51
CA LYS A 169 12.97 5.18 -7.33
C LYS A 169 13.56 4.52 -8.56
N GLY A 170 14.12 3.31 -8.40
CA GLY A 170 14.69 2.55 -9.51
C GLY A 170 13.63 2.19 -10.54
N PHE A 171 12.55 1.56 -10.09
CA PHE A 171 11.46 1.10 -10.93
C PHE A 171 10.74 2.25 -11.66
N ALA A 172 10.56 3.41 -11.00
CA ALA A 172 9.99 4.59 -11.65
C ALA A 172 10.80 5.01 -12.88
N ARG A 173 12.14 4.95 -12.82
CA ARG A 173 13.01 5.29 -13.96
C ARG A 173 12.92 4.27 -15.09
N GLU A 174 12.78 2.99 -14.74
CA GLU A 174 12.67 1.91 -15.74
C GLU A 174 11.42 2.03 -16.60
N VAL A 175 10.28 2.45 -16.01
CA VAL A 175 8.98 2.39 -16.67
C VAL A 175 8.40 3.78 -17.05
N ALA A 176 9.09 4.86 -16.74
CA ALA A 176 8.60 6.22 -17.02
C ALA A 176 8.31 6.45 -18.51
N ALA A 177 9.23 6.04 -19.39
CA ALA A 177 9.05 6.14 -20.86
C ALA A 177 7.96 5.20 -21.39
N GLU A 178 7.49 4.27 -20.59
CA GLU A 178 6.44 3.30 -20.92
C GLU A 178 5.05 3.75 -20.43
N GLY A 179 4.93 5.02 -20.02
CA GLY A 179 3.68 5.63 -19.58
C GLY A 179 3.24 5.24 -18.17
N ILE A 180 4.13 4.67 -17.33
CA ILE A 180 3.82 4.27 -15.97
C ILE A 180 4.52 5.21 -14.98
N ARG A 181 3.75 5.82 -14.07
CA ARG A 181 4.26 6.59 -12.94
C ARG A 181 4.29 5.70 -11.68
N VAL A 182 5.36 5.80 -10.91
CA VAL A 182 5.51 5.01 -9.67
C VAL A 182 5.97 5.93 -8.56
N ASN A 183 5.20 6.00 -7.47
CA ASN A 183 5.49 6.84 -6.32
C ASN A 183 5.33 6.06 -5.01
N SER A 184 5.84 6.59 -3.93
CA SER A 184 5.72 6.01 -2.59
C SER A 184 5.06 6.98 -1.62
N LEU A 185 4.13 6.49 -0.82
CA LEU A 185 3.61 7.18 0.36
C LEU A 185 4.33 6.65 1.60
N ARG A 186 4.80 7.55 2.47
CA ARG A 186 5.39 7.24 3.77
C ARG A 186 4.45 7.72 4.90
N PRO A 187 3.51 6.90 5.35
CA PRO A 187 2.69 7.25 6.50
C PRO A 187 3.52 7.37 7.78
N GLY A 188 3.16 8.34 8.62
CA GLY A 188 3.55 8.38 10.01
C GLY A 188 2.70 7.45 10.88
N MET A 189 2.36 7.90 12.11
CA MET A 189 1.42 7.17 12.95
C MET A 189 -0.02 7.42 12.46
N VAL A 190 -0.65 6.36 12.00
CA VAL A 190 -2.02 6.37 11.45
C VAL A 190 -2.88 5.41 12.26
N LEU A 191 -4.11 5.83 12.59
CA LEU A 191 -5.10 4.95 13.18
C LEU A 191 -5.53 3.89 12.15
N SER A 192 -5.19 2.65 12.44
CA SER A 192 -5.49 1.47 11.65
C SER A 192 -5.54 0.28 12.58
N GLU A 193 -6.05 -0.85 12.11
CA GLU A 193 -6.05 -2.08 12.93
C GLU A 193 -4.64 -2.49 13.40
N MET A 194 -3.60 -2.17 12.63
CA MET A 194 -2.20 -2.45 12.99
C MET A 194 -1.74 -1.65 14.23
N THR A 195 -2.32 -0.49 14.46
CA THR A 195 -1.92 0.47 15.51
C THR A 195 -2.98 0.64 16.60
N GLU A 196 -4.22 0.27 16.33
CA GLU A 196 -5.40 0.53 17.17
C GLU A 196 -5.23 0.00 18.60
N ALA A 197 -4.78 -1.24 18.77
CA ALA A 197 -4.64 -1.85 20.08
C ALA A 197 -3.74 -0.99 21.01
N ARG A 198 -2.62 -0.50 20.48
CA ARG A 198 -1.70 0.37 21.25
C ARG A 198 -2.22 1.79 21.41
N LEU A 199 -2.93 2.33 20.42
CA LEU A 199 -3.50 3.67 20.48
C LEU A 199 -4.74 3.75 21.41
N LYS A 200 -5.26 2.62 21.88
CA LYS A 200 -6.27 2.55 22.96
C LYS A 200 -5.66 2.81 24.34
N GLU A 201 -4.34 2.67 24.52
CA GLU A 201 -3.63 3.01 25.74
C GLU A 201 -3.48 4.55 25.84
N PRO A 202 -4.11 5.24 26.83
CA PRO A 202 -4.17 6.71 26.83
C PRO A 202 -2.79 7.37 26.92
N GLU A 203 -1.90 6.85 27.76
CA GLU A 203 -0.55 7.40 27.95
C GLU A 203 0.30 7.25 26.67
N PHE A 204 0.22 6.07 26.02
CA PHE A 204 0.91 5.84 24.76
C PHE A 204 0.38 6.78 23.68
N ARG A 205 -0.94 6.93 23.59
CA ARG A 205 -1.57 7.82 22.63
C ARG A 205 -1.15 9.27 22.84
N ALA A 206 -1.22 9.76 24.08
CA ALA A 206 -0.81 11.12 24.43
C ALA A 206 0.66 11.38 24.10
N HIS A 207 1.55 10.43 24.41
CA HIS A 207 2.98 10.51 24.06
C HIS A 207 3.19 10.62 22.54
N ILE A 208 2.49 9.81 21.76
CA ILE A 208 2.56 9.85 20.29
C ILE A 208 2.04 11.18 19.75
N GLU A 209 0.85 11.60 20.17
CA GLU A 209 0.24 12.85 19.69
C GLU A 209 1.08 14.08 20.07
N ALA A 210 1.73 14.05 21.23
CA ALA A 210 2.68 15.11 21.64
C ALA A 210 3.92 15.18 20.75
N SER A 211 4.36 14.06 20.16
CA SER A 211 5.52 14.01 19.26
C SER A 211 5.20 14.44 17.81
N ILE A 212 3.92 14.52 17.45
CA ILE A 212 3.48 14.94 16.11
C ILE A 212 3.17 16.45 16.15
N PRO A 213 3.77 17.30 15.28
CA PRO A 213 3.46 18.73 15.25
C PRO A 213 1.98 19.06 15.08
N MET A 214 1.23 18.28 14.29
CA MET A 214 -0.23 18.42 14.16
C MET A 214 -1.01 17.92 15.37
N ARG A 215 -0.33 17.44 16.44
CA ARG A 215 -0.92 17.02 17.74
C ARG A 215 -2.02 15.98 17.65
N ARG A 216 -2.02 15.15 16.64
CA ARG A 216 -2.93 14.02 16.45
C ARG A 216 -2.32 12.94 15.60
N VAL A 217 -2.82 11.73 15.74
CA VAL A 217 -2.54 10.65 14.78
C VAL A 217 -3.29 10.89 13.47
N GLY A 218 -2.71 10.45 12.36
CA GLY A 218 -3.36 10.47 11.05
C GLY A 218 -4.52 9.46 10.97
N GLN A 219 -5.41 9.67 10.01
CA GLN A 219 -6.51 8.76 9.72
C GLN A 219 -6.24 8.02 8.40
N SER A 220 -6.71 6.78 8.28
CA SER A 220 -6.52 5.98 7.06
C SER A 220 -7.06 6.67 5.81
N HIS A 221 -8.14 7.44 5.92
CA HIS A 221 -8.72 8.17 4.80
C HIS A 221 -7.84 9.35 4.33
N GLU A 222 -7.05 9.97 5.21
CA GLU A 222 -6.11 11.04 4.83
C GLU A 222 -4.96 10.46 3.99
N MET A 223 -4.50 9.24 4.31
CA MET A 223 -3.53 8.51 3.50
C MET A 223 -4.12 8.14 2.14
N ALA A 224 -5.39 7.75 2.11
CA ALA A 224 -6.09 7.41 0.87
C ALA A 224 -6.19 8.62 -0.09
N GLU A 225 -6.41 9.83 0.43
CA GLU A 225 -6.42 11.05 -0.39
C GLU A 225 -5.06 11.30 -1.08
N ALA A 226 -3.96 11.17 -0.34
CA ALA A 226 -2.61 11.30 -0.89
C ALA A 226 -2.31 10.22 -1.94
N ILE A 227 -2.74 8.97 -1.69
CA ILE A 227 -2.63 7.88 -2.68
C ILE A 227 -3.39 8.22 -3.95
N LEU A 228 -4.63 8.67 -3.83
CA LEU A 228 -5.49 8.97 -4.97
C LEU A 228 -4.98 10.17 -5.78
N TRP A 229 -4.37 11.15 -5.13
CA TRP A 229 -3.67 12.22 -5.83
C TRP A 229 -2.51 11.68 -6.68
N PHE A 230 -1.66 10.81 -6.13
CA PHE A 230 -0.60 10.17 -6.92
C PHE A 230 -1.13 9.34 -8.09
N LEU A 231 -2.31 8.71 -7.94
CA LEU A 231 -2.93 7.94 -9.01
C LEU A 231 -3.60 8.82 -10.08
N SER A 232 -3.91 10.07 -9.77
CA SER A 232 -4.64 10.98 -10.65
C SER A 232 -3.77 11.60 -11.73
N ASP A 233 -4.41 12.18 -12.74
CA ASP A 233 -3.75 12.92 -13.83
C ASP A 233 -3.16 14.26 -13.33
N GLU A 234 -3.60 14.77 -12.17
CA GLU A 234 -3.05 15.95 -11.50
C GLU A 234 -1.59 15.75 -11.07
N ALA A 235 -1.17 14.49 -10.85
CA ALA A 235 0.21 14.12 -10.57
C ALA A 235 0.98 13.66 -11.84
N SER A 236 0.59 14.12 -13.03
CA SER A 236 1.11 13.64 -14.33
C SER A 236 2.64 13.78 -14.50
N PHE A 237 3.26 14.74 -13.84
CA PHE A 237 4.73 14.93 -13.89
C PHE A 237 5.43 14.43 -12.62
N VAL A 238 4.74 13.63 -11.79
CA VAL A 238 5.28 13.11 -10.52
C VAL A 238 5.52 11.61 -10.64
N THR A 239 6.79 11.21 -10.69
CA THR A 239 7.22 9.80 -10.64
C THR A 239 8.54 9.69 -9.88
N GLY A 240 8.74 8.60 -9.14
CA GLY A 240 9.90 8.40 -8.28
C GLY A 240 9.87 9.22 -6.98
N ALA A 241 8.75 9.88 -6.67
CA ALA A 241 8.60 10.69 -5.48
C ALA A 241 8.25 9.85 -4.22
N MET A 242 8.73 10.33 -3.07
CA MET A 242 8.35 9.86 -1.74
C MET A 242 7.63 10.99 -1.01
N LEU A 243 6.35 10.77 -0.66
CA LEU A 243 5.56 11.73 0.08
C LEU A 243 5.45 11.31 1.54
N ASP A 244 5.95 12.15 2.43
CA ASP A 244 5.83 11.97 3.87
C ASP A 244 4.46 12.49 4.33
N ALA A 245 3.60 11.59 4.80
CA ALA A 245 2.28 11.90 5.33
C ALA A 245 2.25 11.60 6.84
N ALA A 246 2.89 12.47 7.63
CA ALA A 246 3.20 12.22 9.02
C ALA A 246 2.80 13.36 9.98
N GLY A 247 2.01 14.33 9.50
CA GLY A 247 1.60 15.49 10.33
C GLY A 247 2.76 16.39 10.76
N GLY A 248 3.84 16.43 9.96
CA GLY A 248 5.08 17.14 10.27
C GLY A 248 5.97 16.40 11.30
N GLY A 249 5.55 15.21 11.76
CA GLY A 249 6.24 14.48 12.83
C GLY A 249 7.26 13.49 12.30
N TYR A 250 8.46 13.61 12.85
CA TYR A 250 9.46 12.56 12.85
C TYR A 250 9.39 11.91 14.24
N ILE A 251 8.66 10.80 14.34
CA ILE A 251 8.56 10.09 15.63
C ILE A 251 9.84 9.28 15.80
N ILE A 252 10.71 9.77 16.61
CA ILE A 252 11.91 9.07 17.07
C ILE A 252 11.54 8.17 18.25
#